data_026d198cebb19185aad6f5c64d8f29da
#
_entry.id   026d198cebb19185aad6f5c64d8f29da
#
_cell.length_a   1.000
_cell.length_b   1.000
_cell.length_c   1.000
_cell.angle_alpha   90.00
_cell.angle_beta   90.00
_cell.angle_gamma   90.00
#
_symmetry.space_group_name_H-M   'P 1'
#
loop_
_entity.id
_entity.type
_entity.pdbx_description
1 polymer ?
#
loop_
_entity_poly.entity_id
_entity_poly.type
_entity_poly.pdbx_seq_one_letter_code
_entity_poly.pdbx_strand_id
1 'polypeptide(L)'
;QIDSGDCSGPRSARNALAHPETDAAVLECARGGLLREGLGFDRCQVAVVTNVGEGDHLGLNFITTVHDVAVLKRVIVQNVAPNGYAVLNAMDPHVAPMARVCTGQVIFFGADRHHPIMATHRAQGQRVVYVDTAKACIVAAEGGMKESIALADIPLTHNGAIGFQVDNAMASVAAAWAAGLPWETIRRGLASFHNDSANAPGRFNVMDYRGATIIADYGHNPDAIRALVQAVDAMPGNKRSVVISGAGDRRDQDIIEQTRILGAAFDEVILYQDACQRGRADGEVLALLRQGLEGAPRTRYSTEIHGE
;
A
#
# COMPACT_ATOMS: atom_id res chain seq x y z
N GLN A 1 -3.29 -4.05 -24.84
CA GLN A 1 -4.25 -3.78 -23.77
C GLN A 1 -5.46 -4.70 -23.94
N ILE A 2 -5.76 -5.52 -22.93
CA ILE A 2 -6.86 -6.50 -22.97
C ILE A 2 -8.16 -5.89 -22.43
N ASP A 3 -8.06 -5.05 -21.40
CA ASP A 3 -9.18 -4.36 -20.75
C ASP A 3 -8.75 -2.96 -20.29
N SER A 4 -9.69 -2.08 -19.97
CA SER A 4 -9.46 -0.72 -19.50
C SER A 4 -10.39 -0.38 -18.35
N GLY A 5 -9.94 0.49 -17.43
CA GLY A 5 -10.68 0.89 -16.23
C GLY A 5 -10.12 0.24 -14.95
N ASP A 6 -10.96 0.09 -13.93
CA ASP A 6 -10.59 -0.60 -12.69
C ASP A 6 -10.50 -2.11 -12.92
N CYS A 7 -9.26 -2.59 -13.07
CA CYS A 7 -8.96 -4.00 -13.34
C CYS A 7 -8.62 -4.81 -12.07
N SER A 8 -9.00 -4.34 -10.89
CA SER A 8 -8.70 -4.99 -9.60
C SER A 8 -9.69 -6.11 -9.19
N GLY A 9 -10.64 -6.46 -10.07
CA GLY A 9 -11.72 -7.40 -9.76
C GLY A 9 -11.57 -8.79 -10.42
N PRO A 10 -12.42 -9.75 -10.00
CA PRO A 10 -12.40 -11.14 -10.50
C PRO A 10 -12.64 -11.26 -12.01
N ARG A 11 -13.42 -10.34 -12.60
CA ARG A 11 -13.65 -10.33 -14.04
C ARG A 11 -12.36 -10.11 -14.82
N SER A 12 -11.57 -9.10 -14.43
CA SER A 12 -10.29 -8.80 -15.07
C SER A 12 -9.27 -9.92 -14.84
N ALA A 13 -9.29 -10.56 -13.66
CA ALA A 13 -8.48 -11.74 -13.39
C ALA A 13 -8.82 -12.88 -14.36
N ARG A 14 -10.11 -13.21 -14.54
CA ARG A 14 -10.55 -14.24 -15.49
C ARG A 14 -10.16 -13.90 -16.94
N ASN A 15 -10.33 -12.64 -17.36
CA ASN A 15 -9.94 -12.20 -18.69
C ASN A 15 -8.44 -12.36 -18.94
N ALA A 16 -7.61 -11.94 -17.99
CA ALA A 16 -6.16 -12.08 -18.08
C ALA A 16 -5.73 -13.55 -18.14
N LEU A 17 -6.29 -14.40 -17.27
CA LEU A 17 -5.94 -15.83 -17.21
C LEU A 17 -6.45 -16.65 -18.38
N ALA A 18 -7.54 -16.22 -19.01
CA ALA A 18 -8.09 -16.88 -20.21
C ALA A 18 -7.37 -16.48 -21.50
N HIS A 19 -6.52 -15.45 -21.48
CA HIS A 19 -5.81 -14.99 -22.66
C HIS A 19 -4.72 -15.99 -23.06
N PRO A 20 -4.68 -16.47 -24.31
CA PRO A 20 -3.80 -17.57 -24.73
C PRO A 20 -2.29 -17.23 -24.69
N GLU A 21 -1.93 -15.95 -24.67
CA GLU A 21 -0.53 -15.49 -24.60
C GLU A 21 -0.08 -15.16 -23.17
N THR A 22 -0.91 -15.47 -22.14
CA THR A 22 -0.55 -15.20 -20.76
C THR A 22 0.27 -16.34 -20.19
N ASP A 23 1.57 -16.13 -19.98
CA ASP A 23 2.46 -17.08 -19.29
C ASP A 23 2.40 -16.93 -17.77
N ALA A 24 2.22 -15.70 -17.28
CA ALA A 24 2.10 -15.39 -15.86
C ALA A 24 1.21 -14.15 -15.66
N ALA A 25 0.52 -14.09 -14.52
CA ALA A 25 -0.34 -12.96 -14.18
C ALA A 25 -0.04 -12.44 -12.77
N VAL A 26 0.05 -11.12 -12.62
CA VAL A 26 0.04 -10.42 -11.34
C VAL A 26 -1.31 -9.73 -11.20
N LEU A 27 -2.10 -10.16 -10.22
CA LEU A 27 -3.50 -9.78 -10.10
C LEU A 27 -3.72 -9.02 -8.79
N GLU A 28 -4.39 -7.87 -8.87
CA GLU A 28 -4.90 -7.19 -7.69
C GLU A 28 -6.25 -7.80 -7.29
N CYS A 29 -6.42 -8.07 -5.99
CA CYS A 29 -7.65 -8.60 -5.42
C CYS A 29 -8.30 -7.55 -4.51
N ALA A 30 -9.07 -6.65 -5.11
CA ALA A 30 -9.78 -5.61 -4.38
C ALA A 30 -10.91 -6.19 -3.51
N ARG A 31 -11.11 -5.57 -2.33
CA ARG A 31 -12.15 -5.94 -1.37
C ARG A 31 -13.54 -6.12 -1.99
N GLY A 32 -13.97 -5.16 -2.80
CA GLY A 32 -15.29 -5.18 -3.41
C GLY A 32 -15.50 -6.36 -4.35
N GLY A 33 -14.49 -6.73 -5.11
CA GLY A 33 -14.48 -7.91 -5.97
C GLY A 33 -14.60 -9.20 -5.15
N LEU A 34 -13.76 -9.34 -4.12
CA LEU A 34 -13.76 -10.50 -3.23
C LEU A 34 -15.13 -10.75 -2.58
N LEU A 35 -15.82 -9.68 -2.14
CA LEU A 35 -17.13 -9.78 -1.51
C LEU A 35 -18.25 -10.18 -2.46
N ARG A 36 -18.19 -9.72 -3.70
CA ARG A 36 -19.28 -9.94 -4.68
C ARG A 36 -19.13 -11.23 -5.48
N GLU A 37 -17.90 -11.59 -5.83
CA GLU A 37 -17.64 -12.66 -6.80
C GLU A 37 -16.51 -13.61 -6.37
N GLY A 38 -15.89 -13.36 -5.22
CA GLY A 38 -14.74 -14.12 -4.77
C GLY A 38 -13.45 -13.81 -5.56
N LEU A 39 -12.58 -14.80 -5.67
CA LEU A 39 -11.37 -14.75 -6.50
C LEU A 39 -11.73 -15.09 -7.95
N GLY A 40 -11.01 -14.56 -8.92
CA GLY A 40 -11.14 -14.93 -10.32
C GLY A 40 -10.37 -16.21 -10.71
N PHE A 41 -9.85 -16.94 -9.72
CA PHE A 41 -9.01 -18.13 -9.86
C PHE A 41 -9.16 -19.05 -8.64
N ASP A 42 -8.82 -20.31 -8.79
CA ASP A 42 -8.94 -21.30 -7.70
C ASP A 42 -7.72 -21.31 -6.79
N ARG A 43 -6.52 -21.15 -7.37
CA ARG A 43 -5.24 -21.15 -6.62
C ARG A 43 -4.26 -20.15 -7.21
N CYS A 44 -3.35 -19.66 -6.36
CA CYS A 44 -2.20 -18.84 -6.75
C CYS A 44 -0.89 -19.45 -6.25
N GLN A 45 0.19 -19.24 -6.98
CA GLN A 45 1.52 -19.64 -6.54
C GLN A 45 2.08 -18.70 -5.48
N VAL A 46 1.72 -17.41 -5.58
CA VAL A 46 2.17 -16.41 -4.62
C VAL A 46 0.99 -15.54 -4.23
N ALA A 47 0.70 -15.43 -2.94
CA ALA A 47 -0.21 -14.46 -2.37
C ALA A 47 0.58 -13.39 -1.63
N VAL A 48 0.26 -12.11 -1.82
CA VAL A 48 0.92 -11.01 -1.10
C VAL A 48 -0.13 -10.23 -0.32
N VAL A 49 0.11 -10.04 0.98
CA VAL A 49 -0.71 -9.14 1.82
C VAL A 49 0.22 -8.18 2.53
N THR A 50 0.12 -6.90 2.15
CA THR A 50 1.04 -5.85 2.63
C THR A 50 0.62 -5.28 3.97
N ASN A 51 -0.66 -4.95 4.11
CA ASN A 51 -1.24 -4.40 5.33
C ASN A 51 -2.76 -4.56 5.35
N VAL A 52 -3.32 -4.40 6.55
CA VAL A 52 -4.76 -4.31 6.79
C VAL A 52 -5.00 -3.18 7.77
N GLY A 53 -5.60 -2.08 7.31
CA GLY A 53 -5.81 -0.88 8.10
C GLY A 53 -7.26 -0.42 8.15
N GLU A 54 -7.53 0.65 8.90
CA GLU A 54 -8.86 1.25 9.05
C GLU A 54 -9.40 1.85 7.75
N GLY A 55 -8.53 2.13 6.80
CA GLY A 55 -8.88 2.78 5.53
C GLY A 55 -9.64 1.92 4.52
N ASP A 56 -9.88 0.66 4.80
CA ASP A 56 -10.43 -0.30 3.85
C ASP A 56 -11.98 -0.31 3.79
N HIS A 57 -12.62 0.84 3.59
CA HIS A 57 -14.08 0.97 3.41
C HIS A 57 -14.90 0.33 4.54
N LEU A 58 -14.54 0.59 5.80
CA LEU A 58 -15.33 0.15 6.94
C LEU A 58 -16.74 0.76 6.89
N GLY A 59 -17.73 0.00 7.36
CA GLY A 59 -19.14 0.39 7.36
C GLY A 59 -19.92 -0.04 6.12
N LEU A 60 -19.28 -0.57 5.08
CA LEU A 60 -19.94 -1.04 3.86
C LEU A 60 -20.01 -2.57 3.79
N ASN A 61 -21.15 -3.10 3.31
CA ASN A 61 -21.36 -4.52 3.07
C ASN A 61 -21.10 -5.41 4.32
N PHE A 62 -21.56 -4.97 5.48
CA PHE A 62 -21.41 -5.66 6.78
C PHE A 62 -19.96 -5.82 7.26
N ILE A 63 -18.99 -5.18 6.63
CA ILE A 63 -17.60 -5.12 7.07
C ILE A 63 -17.44 -3.88 7.94
N THR A 64 -17.44 -4.07 9.28
CA THR A 64 -17.48 -2.96 10.23
C THR A 64 -16.20 -2.78 11.01
N THR A 65 -15.34 -3.80 11.05
CA THR A 65 -14.09 -3.80 11.81
C THR A 65 -12.89 -4.12 10.91
N VAL A 66 -11.70 -3.72 11.34
CA VAL A 66 -10.43 -4.11 10.70
C VAL A 66 -10.26 -5.63 10.68
N HIS A 67 -10.78 -6.32 11.71
CA HIS A 67 -10.77 -7.78 11.76
C HIS A 67 -11.59 -8.38 10.61
N ASP A 68 -12.77 -7.84 10.30
CA ASP A 68 -13.59 -8.32 9.17
C ASP A 68 -12.85 -8.16 7.85
N VAL A 69 -12.14 -7.04 7.67
CA VAL A 69 -11.28 -6.82 6.49
C VAL A 69 -10.16 -7.86 6.43
N ALA A 70 -9.53 -8.16 7.57
CA ALA A 70 -8.48 -9.18 7.63
C ALA A 70 -9.03 -10.58 7.28
N VAL A 71 -10.22 -10.93 7.77
CA VAL A 71 -10.89 -12.20 7.43
C VAL A 71 -11.16 -12.28 5.93
N LEU A 72 -11.60 -11.20 5.31
CA LEU A 72 -11.83 -11.15 3.86
C LEU A 72 -10.54 -11.28 3.06
N LYS A 73 -9.51 -10.48 3.37
CA LYS A 73 -8.22 -10.52 2.67
C LYS A 73 -7.49 -11.86 2.85
N ARG A 74 -7.71 -12.53 3.97
CA ARG A 74 -7.16 -13.87 4.25
C ARG A 74 -7.52 -14.92 3.20
N VAL A 75 -8.62 -14.74 2.49
CA VAL A 75 -9.08 -15.68 1.44
C VAL A 75 -7.99 -15.89 0.37
N ILE A 76 -7.20 -14.87 0.03
CA ILE A 76 -6.11 -14.99 -0.95
C ILE A 76 -5.04 -15.97 -0.40
N VAL A 77 -4.71 -15.86 0.87
CA VAL A 77 -3.71 -16.70 1.54
C VAL A 77 -4.17 -18.16 1.66
N GLN A 78 -5.48 -18.37 1.90
CA GLN A 78 -6.08 -19.71 1.96
C GLN A 78 -6.03 -20.46 0.63
N ASN A 79 -5.91 -19.71 -0.48
CA ASN A 79 -5.88 -20.26 -1.83
C ASN A 79 -4.45 -20.34 -2.42
N VAL A 80 -3.43 -20.24 -1.59
CA VAL A 80 -2.05 -20.53 -1.99
C VAL A 80 -1.90 -22.03 -2.29
N ALA A 81 -1.26 -22.34 -3.40
CA ALA A 81 -0.97 -23.72 -3.77
C ALA A 81 -0.03 -24.38 -2.72
N PRO A 82 -0.11 -25.72 -2.50
CA PRO A 82 0.75 -26.40 -1.50
C PRO A 82 2.25 -26.21 -1.71
N ASN A 83 2.69 -25.97 -2.94
CA ASN A 83 4.07 -25.65 -3.32
C ASN A 83 4.31 -24.16 -3.52
N GLY A 84 3.34 -23.32 -3.18
CA GLY A 84 3.40 -21.88 -3.30
C GLY A 84 3.77 -21.17 -2.00
N TYR A 85 3.68 -19.83 -2.01
CA TYR A 85 4.11 -18.98 -0.91
C TYR A 85 3.09 -17.91 -0.58
N ALA A 86 2.86 -17.66 0.71
CA ALA A 86 2.25 -16.43 1.19
C ALA A 86 3.35 -15.44 1.63
N VAL A 87 3.36 -14.26 1.06
CA VAL A 87 4.24 -13.14 1.42
C VAL A 87 3.47 -12.21 2.34
N LEU A 88 3.86 -12.16 3.61
CA LEU A 88 3.09 -11.52 4.68
C LEU A 88 3.93 -10.49 5.44
N ASN A 89 3.34 -9.33 5.71
CA ASN A 89 3.97 -8.32 6.57
C ASN A 89 3.94 -8.78 8.03
N ALA A 90 5.11 -9.04 8.60
CA ALA A 90 5.25 -9.46 9.98
C ALA A 90 4.96 -8.34 11.00
N MET A 91 5.04 -7.07 10.57
CA MET A 91 4.81 -5.90 11.42
C MET A 91 3.32 -5.59 11.59
N ASP A 92 2.47 -6.13 10.72
CA ASP A 92 1.02 -5.91 10.78
C ASP A 92 0.34 -7.01 11.60
N PRO A 93 -0.32 -6.65 12.73
CA PRO A 93 -0.92 -7.63 13.64
C PRO A 93 -2.12 -8.37 13.04
N HIS A 94 -2.71 -7.87 11.95
CA HIS A 94 -3.81 -8.52 11.24
C HIS A 94 -3.31 -9.40 10.07
N VAL A 95 -2.14 -9.11 9.52
CA VAL A 95 -1.55 -9.84 8.40
C VAL A 95 -0.73 -11.05 8.88
N ALA A 96 0.13 -10.87 9.85
CA ALA A 96 1.01 -11.93 10.32
C ALA A 96 0.28 -13.22 10.74
N PRO A 97 -0.89 -13.17 11.43
CA PRO A 97 -1.66 -14.37 11.78
C PRO A 97 -2.23 -15.14 10.59
N MET A 98 -2.29 -14.54 9.40
CA MET A 98 -2.77 -15.22 8.19
C MET A 98 -1.87 -16.40 7.79
N ALA A 99 -0.63 -16.43 8.26
CA ALA A 99 0.29 -17.55 8.10
C ALA A 99 -0.32 -18.89 8.53
N ARG A 100 -1.21 -18.88 9.53
CA ARG A 100 -1.84 -20.10 10.08
C ARG A 100 -2.80 -20.80 9.11
N VAL A 101 -3.28 -20.10 8.11
CA VAL A 101 -4.24 -20.62 7.12
C VAL A 101 -3.62 -20.83 5.74
N CYS A 102 -2.33 -20.54 5.58
CA CYS A 102 -1.60 -20.81 4.35
C CYS A 102 -1.38 -22.32 4.18
N THR A 103 -1.76 -22.86 3.04
CA THR A 103 -1.53 -24.28 2.70
C THR A 103 -0.13 -24.52 2.13
N GLY A 104 0.53 -23.47 1.64
CA GLY A 104 1.91 -23.47 1.18
C GLY A 104 2.90 -23.01 2.25
N GLN A 105 4.00 -22.44 1.81
CA GLN A 105 5.02 -21.87 2.68
C GLN A 105 4.78 -20.38 2.93
N VAL A 106 5.46 -19.80 3.92
CA VAL A 106 5.34 -18.38 4.26
C VAL A 106 6.69 -17.69 4.11
N ILE A 107 6.67 -16.51 3.53
CA ILE A 107 7.78 -15.55 3.57
C ILE A 107 7.30 -14.37 4.38
N PHE A 108 7.92 -14.08 5.50
CA PHE A 108 7.65 -12.85 6.22
C PHE A 108 8.56 -11.72 5.75
N PHE A 109 7.99 -10.54 5.58
CA PHE A 109 8.77 -9.32 5.40
C PHE A 109 8.46 -8.29 6.48
N GLY A 110 9.40 -7.38 6.75
CA GLY A 110 9.23 -6.29 7.69
C GLY A 110 10.52 -5.57 8.00
N ALA A 111 10.42 -4.30 8.40
CA ALA A 111 11.57 -3.44 8.62
C ALA A 111 12.48 -3.93 9.78
N ASP A 112 11.89 -4.48 10.84
CA ASP A 112 12.64 -4.95 12.02
C ASP A 112 12.90 -6.46 11.98
N ARG A 113 14.14 -6.85 11.70
CA ARG A 113 14.60 -8.24 11.74
C ARG A 113 14.53 -8.89 13.13
N HIS A 114 14.43 -8.10 14.20
CA HIS A 114 14.37 -8.55 15.59
C HIS A 114 12.95 -8.71 16.11
N HIS A 115 11.96 -8.26 15.34
CA HIS A 115 10.55 -8.52 15.67
C HIS A 115 10.34 -10.02 15.95
N PRO A 116 9.62 -10.42 17.01
CA PRO A 116 9.52 -11.84 17.44
C PRO A 116 9.14 -12.81 16.32
N ILE A 117 8.19 -12.44 15.46
CA ILE A 117 7.77 -13.28 14.32
C ILE A 117 8.92 -13.45 13.33
N MET A 118 9.60 -12.37 12.96
CA MET A 118 10.74 -12.40 12.04
C MET A 118 11.91 -13.20 12.60
N ALA A 119 12.24 -12.98 13.88
CA ALA A 119 13.34 -13.66 14.56
C ALA A 119 13.09 -15.17 14.65
N THR A 120 11.87 -15.57 15.04
CA THR A 120 11.47 -16.98 15.15
C THR A 120 11.51 -17.67 13.79
N HIS A 121 10.88 -17.08 12.78
CA HIS A 121 10.80 -17.63 11.43
C HIS A 121 12.20 -17.82 10.81
N ARG A 122 13.06 -16.82 10.99
CA ARG A 122 14.46 -16.88 10.56
C ARG A 122 15.27 -17.94 11.31
N ALA A 123 15.08 -18.09 12.62
CA ALA A 123 15.76 -19.11 13.42
C ALA A 123 15.40 -20.54 12.98
N GLN A 124 14.21 -20.70 12.41
CA GLN A 124 13.75 -21.95 11.80
C GLN A 124 14.32 -22.17 10.38
N GLY A 125 15.19 -21.29 9.89
CA GLY A 125 15.76 -21.37 8.55
C GLY A 125 14.80 -20.99 7.41
N GLN A 126 13.63 -20.43 7.74
CA GLN A 126 12.61 -20.06 6.78
C GLN A 126 12.93 -18.71 6.09
N ARG A 127 12.28 -18.44 4.97
CA ARG A 127 12.47 -17.23 4.16
C ARG A 127 11.97 -15.97 4.85
N VAL A 128 12.83 -14.97 4.95
CA VAL A 128 12.49 -13.63 5.45
C VAL A 128 13.09 -12.55 4.57
N VAL A 129 12.40 -11.40 4.50
CA VAL A 129 12.92 -10.18 3.86
C VAL A 129 12.84 -9.02 4.84
N TYR A 130 13.95 -8.32 5.08
CA TYR A 130 14.04 -7.26 6.08
C TYR A 130 15.01 -6.15 5.67
N VAL A 131 14.99 -5.03 6.39
CA VAL A 131 15.95 -3.94 6.20
C VAL A 131 17.14 -4.12 7.15
N ASP A 132 18.35 -4.08 6.61
CA ASP A 132 19.57 -3.85 7.38
C ASP A 132 19.87 -2.35 7.35
N THR A 133 19.44 -1.65 8.41
CA THR A 133 19.59 -0.20 8.51
C THR A 133 21.03 0.25 8.55
N ALA A 134 21.94 -0.55 9.15
CA ALA A 134 23.37 -0.24 9.21
C ALA A 134 24.05 -0.25 7.84
N LYS A 135 23.50 -1.06 6.91
CA LYS A 135 24.02 -1.20 5.54
C LYS A 135 23.14 -0.50 4.50
N ALA A 136 22.05 0.12 4.93
CA ALA A 136 21.05 0.73 4.05
C ALA A 136 20.64 -0.21 2.88
N CYS A 137 20.27 -1.46 3.21
CA CYS A 137 19.89 -2.44 2.18
C CYS A 137 18.70 -3.30 2.62
N ILE A 138 17.96 -3.80 1.64
CA ILE A 138 17.00 -4.90 1.80
C ILE A 138 17.78 -6.21 1.78
N VAL A 139 17.51 -7.10 2.73
CA VAL A 139 18.13 -8.42 2.85
C VAL A 139 17.07 -9.50 2.75
N ALA A 140 17.24 -10.43 1.82
CA ALA A 140 16.50 -11.67 1.76
C ALA A 140 17.38 -12.81 2.34
N ALA A 141 16.84 -13.61 3.26
CA ALA A 141 17.58 -14.66 3.92
C ALA A 141 16.77 -15.96 4.04
N GLU A 142 17.44 -17.10 3.86
CA GLU A 142 16.92 -18.44 4.04
C GLU A 142 18.04 -19.36 4.56
N GLY A 143 17.91 -19.89 5.77
CA GLY A 143 18.99 -20.66 6.38
C GLY A 143 20.29 -19.87 6.43
N GLY A 144 21.34 -20.39 5.78
CA GLY A 144 22.64 -19.73 5.64
C GLY A 144 22.77 -18.78 4.45
N MET A 145 21.80 -18.79 3.52
CA MET A 145 21.80 -17.95 2.33
C MET A 145 21.38 -16.51 2.66
N LYS A 146 22.06 -15.55 2.07
CA LYS A 146 21.67 -14.12 2.14
C LYS A 146 21.96 -13.43 0.82
N GLU A 147 20.96 -12.70 0.36
CA GLU A 147 21.04 -11.76 -0.76
C GLU A 147 20.73 -10.35 -0.27
N SER A 148 21.40 -9.37 -0.82
CA SER A 148 21.19 -7.97 -0.42
C SER A 148 21.06 -7.06 -1.64
N ILE A 149 20.23 -6.03 -1.50
CA ILE A 149 19.99 -5.00 -2.51
C ILE A 149 20.07 -3.65 -1.81
N ALA A 150 20.97 -2.77 -2.24
CA ALA A 150 21.10 -1.46 -1.64
C ALA A 150 19.83 -0.61 -1.87
N LEU A 151 19.39 0.13 -0.87
CA LEU A 151 18.23 1.03 -1.01
C LEU A 151 18.49 2.13 -2.04
N ALA A 152 19.75 2.52 -2.22
CA ALA A 152 20.17 3.46 -3.27
C ALA A 152 19.95 2.92 -4.69
N ASP A 153 19.93 1.59 -4.88
CA ASP A 153 19.68 0.95 -6.17
C ASP A 153 18.19 0.76 -6.46
N ILE A 154 17.31 1.20 -5.55
CA ILE A 154 15.85 1.08 -5.67
C ILE A 154 15.24 2.49 -5.71
N PRO A 155 15.06 3.09 -6.91
CA PRO A 155 14.58 4.47 -7.06
C PRO A 155 13.27 4.75 -6.32
N LEU A 156 12.36 3.78 -6.30
CA LEU A 156 11.09 3.82 -5.59
C LEU A 156 11.22 4.26 -4.13
N THR A 157 12.29 3.86 -3.44
CA THR A 157 12.48 4.10 -1.99
C THR A 157 13.03 5.48 -1.65
N HIS A 158 13.48 6.25 -2.65
CA HIS A 158 14.21 7.51 -2.46
C HIS A 158 15.37 7.34 -1.45
N ASN A 159 16.26 6.40 -1.72
CA ASN A 159 17.37 6.01 -0.83
C ASN A 159 16.93 5.52 0.56
N GLY A 160 15.72 4.97 0.66
CA GLY A 160 15.14 4.50 1.92
C GLY A 160 14.42 5.57 2.74
N ALA A 161 14.31 6.80 2.24
CA ALA A 161 13.63 7.89 2.93
C ALA A 161 12.11 7.67 3.04
N ILE A 162 11.50 6.95 2.09
CA ILE A 162 10.05 6.72 2.06
C ILE A 162 9.75 5.33 2.59
N GLY A 163 9.39 5.23 3.89
CA GLY A 163 9.24 3.97 4.61
C GLY A 163 8.24 3.00 3.96
N PHE A 164 7.03 3.45 3.60
CA PHE A 164 6.05 2.57 2.97
C PHE A 164 6.48 2.06 1.58
N GLN A 165 7.34 2.80 0.87
CA GLN A 165 7.91 2.32 -0.40
C GLN A 165 9.03 1.29 -0.15
N VAL A 166 9.73 1.40 0.97
CA VAL A 166 10.65 0.34 1.41
C VAL A 166 9.88 -0.95 1.71
N ASP A 167 8.72 -0.85 2.37
CA ASP A 167 7.85 -2.00 2.63
C ASP A 167 7.33 -2.60 1.31
N ASN A 168 6.91 -1.78 0.36
CA ASN A 168 6.49 -2.22 -0.97
C ASN A 168 7.65 -2.92 -1.73
N ALA A 169 8.85 -2.39 -1.63
CA ALA A 169 10.04 -3.00 -2.24
C ALA A 169 10.37 -4.37 -1.59
N MET A 170 10.29 -4.48 -0.25
CA MET A 170 10.46 -5.76 0.44
C MET A 170 9.42 -6.79 0.02
N ALA A 171 8.15 -6.40 -0.06
CA ALA A 171 7.07 -7.27 -0.53
C ALA A 171 7.32 -7.74 -1.97
N SER A 172 7.79 -6.84 -2.85
CA SER A 172 8.13 -7.15 -4.24
C SER A 172 9.30 -8.10 -4.36
N VAL A 173 10.37 -7.91 -3.57
CA VAL A 173 11.51 -8.84 -3.46
C VAL A 173 11.02 -10.22 -3.04
N ALA A 174 10.22 -10.29 -1.98
CA ALA A 174 9.70 -11.55 -1.46
C ALA A 174 8.80 -12.26 -2.48
N ALA A 175 7.93 -11.53 -3.18
CA ALA A 175 7.04 -12.09 -4.20
C ALA A 175 7.81 -12.62 -5.41
N ALA A 176 8.78 -11.87 -5.91
CA ALA A 176 9.61 -12.27 -7.04
C ALA A 176 10.48 -13.49 -6.70
N TRP A 177 11.03 -13.52 -5.48
CA TRP A 177 11.77 -14.68 -4.97
C TRP A 177 10.87 -15.90 -4.80
N ALA A 178 9.65 -15.73 -4.28
CA ALA A 178 8.65 -16.78 -4.18
C ALA A 178 8.27 -17.36 -5.55
N ALA A 179 8.20 -16.50 -6.58
CA ALA A 179 7.94 -16.89 -7.97
C ALA A 179 9.15 -17.57 -8.65
N GLY A 180 10.29 -17.70 -7.97
CA GLY A 180 11.49 -18.36 -8.48
C GLY A 180 12.32 -17.55 -9.46
N LEU A 181 12.14 -16.20 -9.47
CA LEU A 181 12.96 -15.36 -10.35
C LEU A 181 14.42 -15.32 -9.90
N PRO A 182 15.39 -15.31 -10.84
CA PRO A 182 16.80 -15.12 -10.52
C PRO A 182 17.06 -13.76 -9.84
N TRP A 183 18.01 -13.73 -8.91
CA TRP A 183 18.37 -12.50 -8.17
C TRP A 183 18.80 -11.34 -9.06
N GLU A 184 19.47 -11.63 -10.17
CA GLU A 184 19.83 -10.62 -11.16
C GLU A 184 18.58 -9.96 -11.77
N THR A 185 17.56 -10.76 -12.09
CA THR A 185 16.29 -10.25 -12.62
C THR A 185 15.55 -9.41 -11.58
N ILE A 186 15.54 -9.85 -10.30
CA ILE A 186 14.94 -9.10 -9.20
C ILE A 186 15.62 -7.73 -9.03
N ARG A 187 16.95 -7.70 -8.98
CA ARG A 187 17.73 -6.45 -8.87
C ARG A 187 17.46 -5.51 -10.04
N ARG A 188 17.51 -6.03 -11.26
CA ARG A 188 17.25 -5.24 -12.48
C ARG A 188 15.83 -4.67 -12.48
N GLY A 189 14.84 -5.46 -12.11
CA GLY A 189 13.44 -5.02 -12.01
C GLY A 189 13.27 -3.86 -11.03
N LEU A 190 13.85 -3.98 -9.84
CA LEU A 190 13.80 -2.92 -8.83
C LEU A 190 14.54 -1.64 -9.26
N ALA A 191 15.72 -1.78 -9.88
CA ALA A 191 16.52 -0.65 -10.34
C ALA A 191 15.89 0.09 -11.52
N SER A 192 15.12 -0.61 -12.35
CA SER A 192 14.48 -0.01 -13.54
C SER A 192 13.07 0.55 -13.27
N PHE A 193 12.49 0.28 -12.11
CA PHE A 193 11.15 0.78 -11.80
C PHE A 193 11.21 2.21 -11.26
N HIS A 194 10.63 3.12 -12.03
CA HIS A 194 10.42 4.50 -11.62
C HIS A 194 8.95 4.75 -11.31
N ASN A 195 8.70 5.26 -10.11
CA ASN A 195 7.36 5.58 -9.64
C ASN A 195 6.92 6.96 -10.14
N ASP A 196 6.70 7.06 -11.44
CA ASP A 196 6.27 8.28 -12.11
C ASP A 196 4.82 8.19 -12.59
N SER A 197 4.32 9.30 -13.14
CA SER A 197 2.94 9.40 -13.63
C SER A 197 2.64 8.50 -14.85
N ALA A 198 3.66 7.99 -15.54
CA ALA A 198 3.49 7.08 -16.66
C ALA A 198 3.36 5.62 -16.19
N ASN A 199 4.14 5.23 -15.18
CA ASN A 199 4.19 3.84 -14.69
C ASN A 199 3.18 3.56 -13.58
N ALA A 200 2.98 4.51 -12.65
CA ALA A 200 2.08 4.36 -11.51
C ALA A 200 1.41 5.69 -11.15
N PRO A 201 0.47 6.20 -11.96
CA PRO A 201 -0.15 7.50 -11.75
C PRO A 201 -0.87 7.59 -10.41
N GLY A 202 -0.64 8.71 -9.68
CA GLY A 202 -1.27 8.96 -8.39
C GLY A 202 -0.78 8.05 -7.25
N ARG A 203 0.41 7.48 -7.36
CA ARG A 203 1.03 6.64 -6.32
C ARG A 203 2.33 7.27 -5.82
N PHE A 204 2.22 8.37 -5.07
CA PHE A 204 3.36 9.13 -4.54
C PHE A 204 4.33 9.57 -5.64
N ASN A 205 3.81 10.13 -6.72
CA ASN A 205 4.64 10.61 -7.82
C ASN A 205 5.28 11.95 -7.42
N VAL A 206 6.61 11.97 -7.34
CA VAL A 206 7.39 13.15 -6.98
C VAL A 206 7.83 13.88 -8.24
N MET A 207 7.49 15.15 -8.33
CA MET A 207 7.78 16.01 -9.49
C MET A 207 8.40 17.33 -9.01
N ASP A 208 9.34 17.86 -9.79
CA ASP A 208 9.81 19.24 -9.60
C ASP A 208 8.98 20.20 -10.45
N TYR A 209 8.56 21.30 -9.87
CA TYR A 209 7.91 22.38 -10.59
C TYR A 209 8.39 23.73 -10.05
N ARG A 210 9.21 24.42 -10.83
CA ARG A 210 9.75 25.76 -10.51
C ARG A 210 10.44 25.84 -9.14
N GLY A 211 11.17 24.77 -8.78
CA GLY A 211 11.87 24.67 -7.50
C GLY A 211 10.98 24.25 -6.32
N ALA A 212 9.73 23.91 -6.56
CA ALA A 212 8.85 23.27 -5.58
C ALA A 212 8.73 21.78 -5.88
N THR A 213 8.72 20.95 -4.84
CA THR A 213 8.42 19.52 -4.97
C THR A 213 6.90 19.34 -4.92
N ILE A 214 6.34 18.77 -5.98
CA ILE A 214 4.93 18.38 -6.06
C ILE A 214 4.84 16.87 -5.87
N ILE A 215 3.93 16.41 -5.01
CA ILE A 215 3.66 15.00 -4.79
C ILE A 215 2.20 14.75 -5.15
N ALA A 216 1.97 13.84 -6.12
CA ALA A 216 0.64 13.37 -6.47
C ALA A 216 0.41 11.97 -5.88
N ASP A 217 -0.58 11.86 -4.98
CA ASP A 217 -0.96 10.60 -4.34
C ASP A 217 -2.47 10.47 -4.25
N TYR A 218 -2.98 9.27 -4.39
CA TYR A 218 -4.41 8.95 -4.28
C TYR A 218 -4.83 8.57 -2.85
N GLY A 219 -3.96 8.75 -1.87
CA GLY A 219 -4.25 8.47 -0.46
C GLY A 219 -5.50 9.20 0.01
N HIS A 220 -6.50 8.45 0.45
CA HIS A 220 -7.82 8.96 0.84
C HIS A 220 -8.37 8.28 2.10
N ASN A 221 -7.49 7.77 2.95
CA ASN A 221 -7.82 7.19 4.24
C ASN A 221 -6.77 7.61 5.29
N PRO A 222 -7.11 7.58 6.59
CA PRO A 222 -6.22 8.03 7.64
C PRO A 222 -4.84 7.38 7.64
N ASP A 223 -4.75 6.07 7.38
CA ASP A 223 -3.47 5.36 7.39
C ASP A 223 -2.57 5.77 6.22
N ALA A 224 -3.15 5.93 5.02
CA ALA A 224 -2.41 6.44 3.86
C ALA A 224 -1.94 7.87 4.09
N ILE A 225 -2.76 8.73 4.70
CA ILE A 225 -2.38 10.11 5.03
C ILE A 225 -1.27 10.14 6.08
N ARG A 226 -1.29 9.28 7.11
CA ARG A 226 -0.17 9.17 8.08
C ARG A 226 1.12 8.76 7.39
N ALA A 227 1.08 7.77 6.51
CA ALA A 227 2.24 7.31 5.74
C ALA A 227 2.78 8.41 4.82
N LEU A 228 1.89 9.17 4.15
CA LEU A 228 2.26 10.32 3.33
C LEU A 228 2.94 11.42 4.18
N VAL A 229 2.38 11.76 5.34
CA VAL A 229 2.98 12.75 6.25
C VAL A 229 4.39 12.31 6.67
N GLN A 230 4.57 11.05 7.07
CA GLN A 230 5.89 10.52 7.44
C GLN A 230 6.89 10.61 6.27
N ALA A 231 6.46 10.30 5.05
CA ALA A 231 7.30 10.42 3.87
C ALA A 231 7.68 11.87 3.57
N VAL A 232 6.73 12.80 3.65
CA VAL A 232 6.97 14.24 3.46
C VAL A 232 7.87 14.80 4.55
N ASP A 233 7.76 14.31 5.80
CA ASP A 233 8.64 14.72 6.91
C ASP A 233 10.09 14.32 6.69
N ALA A 234 10.34 13.24 5.98
CA ALA A 234 11.70 12.82 5.61
C ALA A 234 12.27 13.59 4.40
N MET A 235 11.46 14.41 3.71
CA MET A 235 11.87 15.19 2.55
C MET A 235 12.25 16.63 2.94
N PRO A 236 13.20 17.28 2.22
CA PRO A 236 13.54 18.67 2.47
C PRO A 236 12.37 19.60 2.10
N GLY A 237 12.14 20.64 2.89
CA GLY A 237 11.13 21.65 2.61
C GLY A 237 10.88 22.56 3.81
N ASN A 238 10.66 23.85 3.53
CA ASN A 238 10.43 24.87 4.57
C ASN A 238 8.95 25.20 4.75
N LYS A 239 8.17 25.11 3.69
CA LYS A 239 6.72 25.33 3.70
C LYS A 239 6.02 24.12 3.05
N ARG A 240 4.97 23.66 3.67
CA ARG A 240 4.19 22.51 3.21
C ARG A 240 2.74 22.91 3.00
N SER A 241 2.26 22.69 1.79
CA SER A 241 0.85 22.87 1.41
C SER A 241 0.29 21.54 0.93
N VAL A 242 -0.97 21.28 1.22
CA VAL A 242 -1.68 20.10 0.75
C VAL A 242 -3.02 20.48 0.16
N VAL A 243 -3.40 19.82 -0.93
CA VAL A 243 -4.73 19.92 -1.54
C VAL A 243 -5.41 18.57 -1.33
N ILE A 244 -6.59 18.56 -0.71
CA ILE A 244 -7.30 17.33 -0.40
C ILE A 244 -8.80 17.47 -0.60
N SER A 245 -9.42 16.37 -1.02
CA SER A 245 -10.86 16.11 -0.92
C SER A 245 -11.10 14.84 -0.11
N GLY A 246 -12.35 14.59 0.26
CA GLY A 246 -12.77 13.35 0.91
C GLY A 246 -13.60 12.48 -0.03
N ALA A 247 -13.47 11.19 0.07
CA ALA A 247 -14.35 10.25 -0.62
C ALA A 247 -15.66 10.10 0.18
N GLY A 248 -16.80 10.52 -0.39
CA GLY A 248 -18.08 10.56 0.31
C GLY A 248 -18.64 9.22 0.78
N ASP A 249 -18.13 8.10 0.25
CA ASP A 249 -18.47 6.74 0.68
C ASP A 249 -17.69 6.27 1.92
N ARG A 250 -16.93 7.17 2.58
CA ARG A 250 -16.22 6.90 3.83
C ARG A 250 -17.06 7.31 5.04
N ARG A 251 -16.72 6.74 6.22
CA ARG A 251 -17.33 7.16 7.49
C ARG A 251 -16.95 8.61 7.82
N ASP A 252 -17.83 9.34 8.48
CA ASP A 252 -17.58 10.72 8.88
C ASP A 252 -16.28 10.87 9.66
N GLN A 253 -16.05 9.98 10.62
CA GLN A 253 -14.85 9.97 11.43
C GLN A 253 -13.56 9.80 10.60
N ASP A 254 -13.59 9.03 9.51
CA ASP A 254 -12.42 8.82 8.66
C ASP A 254 -12.12 10.08 7.83
N ILE A 255 -13.16 10.78 7.36
CA ILE A 255 -13.03 12.05 6.64
C ILE A 255 -12.48 13.14 7.58
N ILE A 256 -13.01 13.24 8.79
CA ILE A 256 -12.55 14.19 9.81
C ILE A 256 -11.08 13.90 10.19
N GLU A 257 -10.75 12.65 10.42
CA GLU A 257 -9.39 12.25 10.84
C GLU A 257 -8.33 12.56 9.79
N GLN A 258 -8.63 12.47 8.50
CA GLN A 258 -7.70 12.84 7.43
C GLN A 258 -7.18 14.27 7.59
N THR A 259 -8.08 15.23 7.76
CA THR A 259 -7.71 16.64 7.91
C THR A 259 -7.17 16.97 9.29
N ARG A 260 -7.52 16.22 10.34
CA ARG A 260 -6.86 16.33 11.64
C ARG A 260 -5.37 16.00 11.55
N ILE A 261 -5.02 14.91 10.84
CA ILE A 261 -3.63 14.53 10.59
C ILE A 261 -2.91 15.62 9.78
N LEU A 262 -3.53 16.09 8.69
CA LEU A 262 -2.95 17.10 7.82
C LEU A 262 -2.77 18.45 8.54
N GLY A 263 -3.74 18.87 9.34
CA GLY A 263 -3.68 20.10 10.11
C GLY A 263 -2.56 20.12 11.17
N ALA A 264 -2.09 18.94 11.60
CA ALA A 264 -0.93 18.81 12.47
C ALA A 264 0.41 18.85 11.70
N ALA A 265 0.41 18.56 10.40
CA ALA A 265 1.63 18.35 9.61
C ALA A 265 1.91 19.45 8.57
N PHE A 266 0.88 20.13 8.06
CA PHE A 266 0.99 21.08 6.96
C PHE A 266 0.73 22.50 7.40
N ASP A 267 1.41 23.47 6.79
CA ASP A 267 1.26 24.91 7.05
C ASP A 267 0.03 25.48 6.36
N GLU A 268 -0.41 24.83 5.28
CA GLU A 268 -1.56 25.23 4.47
C GLU A 268 -2.33 24.00 4.01
N VAL A 269 -3.63 24.00 4.21
CA VAL A 269 -4.54 22.94 3.75
C VAL A 269 -5.59 23.55 2.82
N ILE A 270 -5.65 23.08 1.59
CA ILE A 270 -6.61 23.49 0.59
C ILE A 270 -7.62 22.36 0.43
N LEU A 271 -8.88 22.67 0.77
CA LEU A 271 -10.00 21.75 0.64
C LEU A 271 -10.69 21.97 -0.71
N TYR A 272 -10.98 20.91 -1.43
CA TYR A 272 -11.81 21.02 -2.64
C TYR A 272 -12.95 20.01 -2.62
N GLN A 273 -14.04 20.38 -3.27
CA GLN A 273 -15.19 19.51 -3.46
C GLN A 273 -14.97 18.67 -4.72
N ASP A 274 -14.98 17.35 -4.57
CA ASP A 274 -14.98 16.44 -5.71
C ASP A 274 -16.33 16.53 -6.46
N ALA A 275 -16.33 16.48 -7.77
CA ALA A 275 -17.54 16.45 -8.58
C ALA A 275 -18.42 15.22 -8.26
N CYS A 276 -17.82 14.10 -7.86
CA CYS A 276 -18.51 12.89 -7.47
C CYS A 276 -18.61 12.75 -5.94
N GLN A 277 -19.72 13.20 -5.35
CA GLN A 277 -19.97 13.17 -3.93
C GLN A 277 -20.28 11.76 -3.36
N ARG A 278 -20.37 10.73 -4.21
CA ARG A 278 -20.62 9.33 -3.83
C ARG A 278 -21.78 9.14 -2.85
N GLY A 279 -22.89 9.83 -3.12
CA GLY A 279 -24.15 9.72 -2.36
C GLY A 279 -24.33 10.72 -1.23
N ARG A 280 -23.37 11.63 -0.98
CA ARG A 280 -23.52 12.75 -0.05
C ARG A 280 -24.01 14.00 -0.76
N ALA A 281 -24.61 14.90 0.01
CA ALA A 281 -25.01 16.21 -0.47
C ALA A 281 -23.80 17.12 -0.71
N ASP A 282 -23.98 18.12 -1.59
CA ASP A 282 -22.97 19.14 -1.84
C ASP A 282 -22.60 19.88 -0.54
N GLY A 283 -21.31 20.06 -0.32
CA GLY A 283 -20.75 20.69 0.88
C GLY A 283 -20.66 19.80 2.12
N GLU A 284 -21.30 18.63 2.15
CA GLU A 284 -21.27 17.74 3.32
C GLU A 284 -19.87 17.21 3.61
N VAL A 285 -19.14 16.74 2.58
CA VAL A 285 -17.75 16.28 2.71
C VAL A 285 -16.84 17.44 3.15
N LEU A 286 -17.00 18.63 2.58
CA LEU A 286 -16.24 19.82 2.99
C LEU A 286 -16.48 20.18 4.45
N ALA A 287 -17.72 20.07 4.93
CA ALA A 287 -18.03 20.34 6.34
C ALA A 287 -17.29 19.39 7.29
N LEU A 288 -17.22 18.10 6.96
CA LEU A 288 -16.47 17.12 7.72
C LEU A 288 -14.95 17.37 7.69
N LEU A 289 -14.41 17.72 6.51
CA LEU A 289 -13.00 18.08 6.38
C LEU A 289 -12.65 19.33 7.20
N ARG A 290 -13.53 20.36 7.23
CA ARG A 290 -13.36 21.55 8.09
C ARG A 290 -13.32 21.17 9.57
N GLN A 291 -14.23 20.31 10.00
CA GLN A 291 -14.27 19.86 11.39
C GLN A 291 -12.95 19.26 11.85
N GLY A 292 -12.26 18.51 10.97
CA GLY A 292 -10.94 17.94 11.29
C GLY A 292 -9.84 19.01 11.43
N LEU A 293 -10.00 20.19 10.84
CA LEU A 293 -9.08 21.32 10.96
C LEU A 293 -9.35 22.22 12.17
N GLU A 294 -10.44 22.04 12.90
CA GLU A 294 -10.75 22.83 14.08
C GLU A 294 -9.64 22.67 15.14
N GLY A 295 -9.04 23.81 15.53
CA GLY A 295 -7.92 23.80 16.47
C GLY A 295 -6.62 23.22 15.95
N ALA A 296 -6.44 23.10 14.63
CA ALA A 296 -5.24 22.56 14.02
C ALA A 296 -3.96 23.26 14.50
N PRO A 297 -2.96 22.52 15.03
CA PRO A 297 -1.83 23.15 15.73
C PRO A 297 -0.81 23.78 14.78
N ARG A 298 -0.74 23.36 13.52
CA ARG A 298 0.26 23.81 12.55
C ARG A 298 -0.35 24.60 11.39
N THR A 299 -1.52 24.22 10.93
CA THR A 299 -2.17 24.89 9.80
C THR A 299 -2.48 26.36 10.13
N ARG A 300 -1.90 27.27 9.38
CA ARG A 300 -2.09 28.72 9.53
C ARG A 300 -3.27 29.26 8.76
N TYR A 301 -3.62 28.63 7.65
CA TYR A 301 -4.80 28.93 6.85
C TYR A 301 -5.31 27.70 6.12
N SER A 302 -6.61 27.67 5.93
CA SER A 302 -7.29 26.74 5.04
C SER A 302 -8.06 27.53 4.00
N THR A 303 -8.07 27.00 2.78
CA THR A 303 -8.81 27.59 1.65
C THR A 303 -9.71 26.51 1.10
N GLU A 304 -10.89 26.92 0.62
CA GLU A 304 -11.81 26.02 -0.07
C GLU A 304 -11.89 26.38 -1.54
N ILE A 305 -11.84 25.35 -2.38
CA ILE A 305 -12.03 25.46 -3.82
C ILE A 305 -13.27 24.65 -4.16
N HIS A 306 -14.28 25.32 -4.69
CA HIS A 306 -15.42 24.66 -5.29
C HIS A 306 -15.09 24.49 -6.78
N GLY A 307 -14.85 23.25 -7.19
CA GLY A 307 -14.63 22.92 -8.60
C GLY A 307 -15.95 22.98 -9.37
N GLU A 308 -15.91 23.53 -10.59
CA GLU A 308 -16.96 23.30 -11.59
C GLU A 308 -16.79 21.93 -12.25
#